data_c2f4baf6f0915d029653f35f6dbb651a
#
_entry.id   c2f4baf6f0915d029653f35f6dbb651a
#
_cell.length_a   1.000
_cell.length_b   1.000
_cell.length_c   1.000
_cell.angle_alpha   90.00
_cell.angle_beta   90.00
_cell.angle_gamma   90.00
#
_symmetry.space_group_name_H-M   'P 1'
#
loop_
_entity.id
_entity.type
_entity.pdbx_description
1 polymer ?
#
loop_
_entity_poly.entity_id
_entity_poly.type
_entity_poly.pdbx_seq_one_letter_code
_entity_poly.pdbx_strand_id
1 'polypeptide(L)'
;MTNSRPTPRLSRRTIITGAAGALGLAAAGGTAWALDRYLIEHTDVTSASDYQGLPGTQASGTATATATSAGDGVIEGTTYTSSDRQITITPHSSGSGNSAKAWYVADVKLNDVTALRNAFAKNSFGTNIIEYPTAIAENVGALFAINGDYYGFRDTGIIIRDGVAFRDEPARQGLAIMRDGTMVSYDETGTNAAKLISDGAWQTLSFGPTLVDGGTVIEGIDTLEIDTNFGNHSIQGTQPRTGLGMIAANHFVFVVVDGRSAGYSNGITMTDFAQLFVDLGARVAYNLDGGGSTQMVFNGSLVNNPLGKNKERGTSDILWIGK
;
A
#
# COMPACT_ATOMS: atom_id res chain seq x y z
N MET A 1 -38.09 -68.68 -6.46
CA MET A 1 -38.24 -67.91 -5.17
C MET A 1 -37.18 -66.86 -5.15
N THR A 2 -37.49 -65.69 -5.60
CA THR A 2 -36.55 -64.53 -5.64
C THR A 2 -36.80 -63.64 -4.41
N ASN A 3 -35.81 -63.61 -3.55
CA ASN A 3 -35.85 -62.91 -2.26
C ASN A 3 -35.41 -61.46 -2.52
N SER A 4 -36.33 -60.51 -2.68
CA SER A 4 -36.05 -59.10 -2.78
C SER A 4 -35.91 -58.47 -1.38
N ARG A 5 -34.70 -57.98 -1.02
CA ARG A 5 -34.46 -57.22 0.18
C ARG A 5 -35.11 -55.81 0.04
N PRO A 6 -35.81 -55.30 1.06
CA PRO A 6 -36.35 -53.94 1.03
C PRO A 6 -35.23 -52.92 1.21
N THR A 7 -35.22 -51.90 0.35
CA THR A 7 -34.35 -50.71 0.51
C THR A 7 -34.83 -49.88 1.70
N PRO A 8 -33.92 -49.42 2.58
CA PRO A 8 -34.30 -48.60 3.72
C PRO A 8 -34.77 -47.21 3.25
N ARG A 9 -36.03 -46.87 3.55
CA ARG A 9 -36.57 -45.53 3.32
C ARG A 9 -36.07 -44.60 4.45
N LEU A 10 -35.24 -43.62 4.11
CA LEU A 10 -34.85 -42.56 5.05
C LEU A 10 -36.10 -41.77 5.48
N SER A 11 -36.29 -41.59 6.79
CA SER A 11 -37.40 -40.87 7.35
C SER A 11 -37.25 -39.35 7.08
N ARG A 12 -38.36 -38.63 6.91
CA ARG A 12 -38.34 -37.17 6.75
C ARG A 12 -37.60 -36.43 7.88
N ARG A 13 -37.62 -36.97 9.09
CA ARG A 13 -36.85 -36.44 10.25
C ARG A 13 -35.34 -36.58 10.05
N THR A 14 -34.85 -37.67 9.49
CA THR A 14 -33.42 -37.87 9.24
C THR A 14 -32.89 -36.92 8.15
N ILE A 15 -33.73 -36.60 7.15
CA ILE A 15 -33.37 -35.63 6.10
C ILE A 15 -33.32 -34.21 6.65
N ILE A 16 -34.28 -33.83 7.52
CA ILE A 16 -34.33 -32.47 8.12
C ILE A 16 -33.17 -32.25 9.10
N THR A 17 -32.82 -33.22 9.93
CA THR A 17 -31.68 -33.11 10.87
C THR A 17 -30.34 -33.15 10.13
N GLY A 18 -30.22 -33.91 9.02
CA GLY A 18 -29.01 -33.90 8.19
C GLY A 18 -28.81 -32.55 7.47
N ALA A 19 -29.88 -31.96 6.92
CA ALA A 19 -29.81 -30.67 6.25
C ALA A 19 -29.50 -29.52 7.22
N ALA A 20 -30.09 -29.52 8.43
CA ALA A 20 -29.80 -28.54 9.46
C ALA A 20 -28.34 -28.65 9.98
N GLY A 21 -27.82 -29.85 10.11
CA GLY A 21 -26.42 -30.08 10.47
C GLY A 21 -25.45 -29.62 9.39
N ALA A 22 -25.74 -29.87 8.13
CA ALA A 22 -24.91 -29.42 7.00
C ALA A 22 -24.91 -27.90 6.85
N LEU A 23 -26.05 -27.23 7.04
CA LEU A 23 -26.15 -25.77 7.04
C LEU A 23 -25.41 -25.15 8.25
N GLY A 24 -25.47 -25.76 9.42
CA GLY A 24 -24.72 -25.33 10.60
C GLY A 24 -23.22 -25.44 10.43
N LEU A 25 -22.72 -26.53 9.83
CA LEU A 25 -21.30 -26.72 9.53
C LEU A 25 -20.81 -25.77 8.42
N ALA A 26 -21.64 -25.51 7.39
CA ALA A 26 -21.29 -24.56 6.34
C ALA A 26 -21.26 -23.12 6.87
N ALA A 27 -22.18 -22.73 7.75
CA ALA A 27 -22.19 -21.43 8.39
C ALA A 27 -20.98 -21.27 9.35
N ALA A 28 -20.65 -22.28 10.16
CA ALA A 28 -19.50 -22.26 11.05
C ALA A 28 -18.17 -22.26 10.28
N GLY A 29 -18.07 -23.05 9.20
CA GLY A 29 -16.90 -23.04 8.30
C GLY A 29 -16.70 -21.72 7.58
N GLY A 30 -17.80 -21.11 7.08
CA GLY A 30 -17.77 -19.81 6.44
C GLY A 30 -17.35 -18.68 7.39
N THR A 31 -17.86 -18.69 8.62
CA THR A 31 -17.48 -17.69 9.63
C THR A 31 -16.02 -17.86 10.08
N ALA A 32 -15.55 -19.09 10.32
CA ALA A 32 -14.18 -19.36 10.66
C ALA A 32 -13.21 -18.92 9.55
N TRP A 33 -13.52 -19.23 8.29
CA TRP A 33 -12.76 -18.77 7.14
C TRP A 33 -12.73 -17.23 7.03
N ALA A 34 -13.86 -16.57 7.23
CA ALA A 34 -13.92 -15.11 7.16
C ALA A 34 -13.14 -14.45 8.30
N LEU A 35 -13.17 -15.01 9.51
CA LEU A 35 -12.36 -14.54 10.63
C LEU A 35 -10.86 -14.72 10.33
N ASP A 36 -10.46 -15.90 9.86
CA ASP A 36 -9.08 -16.20 9.47
C ASP A 36 -8.60 -15.26 8.37
N ARG A 37 -9.40 -15.10 7.31
CA ARG A 37 -9.06 -14.29 6.12
C ARG A 37 -8.95 -12.80 6.40
N TYR A 38 -9.75 -12.24 7.31
CA TYR A 38 -9.92 -10.79 7.46
C TYR A 38 -9.59 -10.22 8.83
N LEU A 39 -9.45 -11.04 9.87
CA LEU A 39 -9.30 -10.55 11.23
C LEU A 39 -8.13 -11.19 12.01
N ILE A 40 -7.77 -12.43 11.73
CA ILE A 40 -6.68 -13.09 12.44
C ILE A 40 -5.35 -12.64 11.81
N GLU A 41 -4.45 -12.13 12.64
CA GLU A 41 -3.10 -11.76 12.22
C GLU A 41 -2.27 -13.03 11.96
N HIS A 42 -1.64 -13.10 10.78
CA HIS A 42 -0.69 -14.14 10.42
C HIS A 42 0.68 -13.52 10.22
N THR A 43 1.64 -13.87 11.03
CA THR A 43 3.00 -13.34 10.99
C THR A 43 3.92 -14.34 10.29
N ASP A 44 4.48 -13.93 9.16
CA ASP A 44 5.47 -14.71 8.41
C ASP A 44 6.90 -14.36 8.86
N VAL A 45 7.14 -13.08 9.16
CA VAL A 45 8.43 -12.56 9.64
C VAL A 45 8.20 -11.66 10.84
N THR A 46 8.85 -11.98 11.96
CA THR A 46 8.98 -11.11 13.13
C THR A 46 10.25 -10.27 13.02
N SER A 47 10.27 -9.07 13.62
CA SER A 47 11.43 -8.17 13.58
C SER A 47 11.92 -7.90 12.15
N ALA A 48 11.00 -7.49 11.27
CA ALA A 48 11.29 -7.27 9.85
C ALA A 48 12.43 -6.25 9.63
N SER A 49 12.60 -5.29 10.53
CA SER A 49 13.70 -4.33 10.51
C SER A 49 15.10 -4.97 10.58
N ASP A 50 15.23 -6.18 11.14
CA ASP A 50 16.51 -6.90 11.21
C ASP A 50 17.01 -7.33 9.83
N TYR A 51 16.10 -7.41 8.85
CA TYR A 51 16.39 -7.79 7.46
C TYR A 51 16.52 -6.57 6.54
N GLN A 52 15.92 -5.44 6.89
CA GLN A 52 15.92 -4.23 6.08
C GLN A 52 17.24 -3.44 6.24
N GLY A 53 17.79 -2.98 5.13
CA GLY A 53 19.01 -2.16 5.14
C GLY A 53 20.32 -2.94 5.07
N LEU A 54 20.28 -4.25 4.81
CA LEU A 54 21.46 -5.06 4.56
C LEU A 54 21.86 -5.00 3.08
N PRO A 55 23.09 -4.61 2.73
CA PRO A 55 23.56 -4.71 1.35
C PRO A 55 23.71 -6.18 0.94
N GLY A 56 22.80 -6.66 0.07
CA GLY A 56 23.04 -7.88 -0.73
C GLY A 56 23.01 -9.22 -0.03
N THR A 57 22.34 -9.40 1.09
CA THR A 57 22.22 -10.70 1.76
C THR A 57 20.84 -11.33 1.57
N GLN A 58 20.81 -12.51 0.95
CA GLN A 58 19.81 -13.52 1.29
C GLN A 58 19.94 -13.81 2.79
N ALA A 59 18.81 -13.87 3.48
CA ALA A 59 18.65 -14.00 4.91
C ALA A 59 19.70 -14.92 5.57
N SER A 60 20.72 -14.36 6.19
CA SER A 60 21.52 -14.96 7.26
C SER A 60 22.48 -13.91 7.83
N GLY A 61 22.21 -13.47 9.03
CA GLY A 61 23.22 -12.75 9.82
C GLY A 61 22.75 -11.42 10.41
N THR A 62 22.92 -11.33 11.68
CA THR A 62 22.72 -10.17 12.56
C THR A 62 23.37 -8.91 11.98
N ALA A 63 22.59 -7.91 11.65
CA ALA A 63 23.09 -6.59 11.26
C ALA A 63 22.64 -5.52 12.24
N THR A 64 23.62 -4.86 12.79
CA THR A 64 23.45 -3.64 13.58
C THR A 64 22.97 -2.52 12.64
N ALA A 65 21.76 -2.03 12.83
CA ALA A 65 21.28 -0.85 12.12
C ALA A 65 22.22 0.31 12.43
N THR A 66 22.95 0.77 11.42
CA THR A 66 23.70 2.03 11.53
C THR A 66 22.65 3.14 11.56
N ALA A 67 22.42 3.72 12.72
CA ALA A 67 21.62 4.92 12.85
C ALA A 67 22.22 5.97 11.90
N THR A 68 21.45 6.34 10.87
CA THR A 68 21.78 7.50 10.03
C THR A 68 21.80 8.69 10.99
N SER A 69 22.93 9.37 11.10
CA SER A 69 23.10 10.57 11.93
C SER A 69 21.93 11.51 11.66
N ALA A 70 21.30 12.02 12.73
CA ALA A 70 20.30 13.08 12.63
C ALA A 70 20.94 14.22 11.83
N GLY A 71 20.45 14.43 10.59
CA GLY A 71 20.99 15.47 9.72
C GLY A 71 20.72 16.85 10.34
N ASP A 72 21.60 17.81 10.05
CA ASP A 72 21.47 19.24 10.42
C ASP A 72 20.31 19.93 9.69
N GLY A 73 19.17 19.23 9.53
CA GLY A 73 18.03 19.72 8.76
C GLY A 73 17.15 20.67 9.54
N VAL A 74 16.59 21.64 8.85
CA VAL A 74 15.69 22.66 9.38
C VAL A 74 14.27 22.39 8.92
N ILE A 75 13.32 22.45 9.86
CA ILE A 75 11.90 22.42 9.57
C ILE A 75 11.35 23.85 9.64
N GLU A 76 10.73 24.30 8.53
CA GLU A 76 10.01 25.56 8.44
C GLU A 76 8.59 25.30 7.92
N GLY A 77 7.62 25.31 8.85
CA GLY A 77 6.23 24.95 8.51
C GLY A 77 6.10 23.51 8.03
N THR A 78 5.75 23.32 6.76
CA THR A 78 5.63 22.01 6.10
C THR A 78 6.80 21.70 5.16
N THR A 79 7.91 22.39 5.34
CA THR A 79 9.15 22.18 4.58
C THR A 79 10.27 21.69 5.52
N TYR A 80 11.00 20.69 5.06
CA TYR A 80 12.26 20.24 5.66
C TYR A 80 13.38 20.36 4.65
N THR A 81 14.50 20.90 5.07
CA THR A 81 15.71 21.03 4.22
C THR A 81 16.94 20.61 5.02
N SER A 82 17.73 19.72 4.44
CA SER A 82 19.07 19.35 4.90
C SER A 82 20.06 19.35 3.74
N SER A 83 21.31 18.96 3.98
CA SER A 83 22.32 18.85 2.93
C SER A 83 22.05 17.74 1.92
N ASP A 84 21.26 16.72 2.29
CA ASP A 84 21.05 15.50 1.51
C ASP A 84 19.59 15.28 1.06
N ARG A 85 18.64 16.06 1.57
CA ARG A 85 17.22 15.94 1.21
C ARG A 85 16.43 17.21 1.42
N GLN A 86 15.38 17.35 0.61
CA GLN A 86 14.38 18.39 0.75
C GLN A 86 12.98 17.78 0.63
N ILE A 87 12.08 18.15 1.53
CA ILE A 87 10.67 17.74 1.52
C ILE A 87 9.84 19.01 1.67
N THR A 88 8.92 19.26 0.74
CA THR A 88 7.97 20.38 0.83
C THR A 88 6.57 19.88 0.63
N ILE A 89 5.69 20.08 1.62
CA ILE A 89 4.30 19.65 1.55
C ILE A 89 3.40 20.86 1.31
N THR A 90 2.63 20.80 0.24
CA THR A 90 1.69 21.87 -0.15
C THR A 90 0.26 21.37 -0.09
N PRO A 91 -0.61 21.96 0.72
CA PRO A 91 -2.03 21.70 0.70
C PRO A 91 -2.69 22.38 -0.49
N HIS A 92 -3.65 21.70 -1.11
CA HIS A 92 -4.45 22.21 -2.22
C HIS A 92 -5.94 21.97 -1.98
N SER A 93 -6.78 22.82 -2.52
CA SER A 93 -8.22 22.62 -2.55
C SER A 93 -8.83 23.24 -3.80
N SER A 94 -9.92 22.65 -4.26
CA SER A 94 -10.68 23.19 -5.40
C SER A 94 -12.15 22.78 -5.30
N GLY A 95 -12.99 23.48 -6.07
CA GLY A 95 -14.42 23.20 -6.15
C GLY A 95 -15.19 23.55 -4.87
N SER A 96 -16.47 23.18 -4.83
CA SER A 96 -17.37 23.37 -3.69
C SER A 96 -18.51 22.35 -3.72
N GLY A 97 -19.15 22.09 -2.58
CA GLY A 97 -20.26 21.13 -2.50
C GLY A 97 -19.84 19.75 -2.99
N ASN A 98 -20.53 19.22 -4.00
CA ASN A 98 -20.26 17.90 -4.57
C ASN A 98 -19.01 17.84 -5.47
N SER A 99 -18.42 18.97 -5.83
CA SER A 99 -17.15 19.03 -6.58
C SER A 99 -15.95 19.39 -5.70
N ALA A 100 -16.15 19.54 -4.38
CA ALA A 100 -15.07 19.85 -3.45
C ALA A 100 -13.99 18.76 -3.46
N LYS A 101 -12.74 19.19 -3.59
CA LYS A 101 -11.54 18.33 -3.54
C LYS A 101 -10.52 18.99 -2.61
N ALA A 102 -9.88 18.17 -1.76
CA ALA A 102 -8.73 18.56 -0.94
C ALA A 102 -7.63 17.52 -1.12
N TRP A 103 -6.41 17.97 -1.40
CA TRP A 103 -5.26 17.10 -1.60
C TRP A 103 -3.99 17.75 -1.11
N TYR A 104 -2.99 16.92 -0.88
CA TYR A 104 -1.69 17.32 -0.39
C TYR A 104 -0.62 16.73 -1.29
N VAL A 105 0.32 17.54 -1.69
CA VAL A 105 1.46 17.17 -2.53
C VAL A 105 2.73 17.34 -1.72
N ALA A 106 3.48 16.25 -1.55
CA ALA A 106 4.83 16.30 -1.01
C ALA A 106 5.83 16.21 -2.18
N ASP A 107 6.55 17.30 -2.46
CA ASP A 107 7.70 17.34 -3.35
C ASP A 107 8.94 16.91 -2.55
N VAL A 108 9.61 15.84 -3.01
CA VAL A 108 10.69 15.19 -2.27
C VAL A 108 11.90 15.04 -3.17
N LYS A 109 13.00 15.66 -2.78
CA LYS A 109 14.31 15.51 -3.43
C LYS A 109 15.29 14.84 -2.48
N LEU A 110 15.95 13.81 -2.95
CA LEU A 110 16.90 13.01 -2.20
C LEU A 110 18.26 13.03 -2.93
N ASN A 111 19.37 13.00 -2.22
CA ASN A 111 20.66 12.73 -2.83
C ASN A 111 20.83 11.23 -3.10
N ASP A 112 20.18 10.39 -2.30
CA ASP A 112 20.19 8.94 -2.40
C ASP A 112 18.79 8.37 -2.10
N VAL A 113 18.23 7.61 -3.03
CA VAL A 113 16.91 7.00 -2.91
C VAL A 113 16.80 6.02 -1.74
N THR A 114 17.91 5.50 -1.22
CA THR A 114 17.90 4.59 -0.07
C THR A 114 17.45 5.27 1.23
N ALA A 115 17.36 6.61 1.22
CA ALA A 115 16.69 7.38 2.26
C ALA A 115 15.16 7.21 2.26
N LEU A 116 14.55 6.80 1.13
CA LEU A 116 13.15 6.39 1.05
C LEU A 116 13.05 4.92 1.45
N ARG A 117 12.59 4.68 2.65
CA ARG A 117 12.52 3.38 3.30
C ARG A 117 11.09 2.89 3.47
N ASN A 118 10.96 1.65 3.84
CA ASN A 118 9.70 1.03 4.26
C ASN A 118 9.73 0.67 5.75
N ALA A 119 8.57 0.67 6.39
CA ALA A 119 8.39 0.12 7.73
C ALA A 119 7.06 -0.61 7.82
N PHE A 120 7.11 -1.83 8.31
CA PHE A 120 5.93 -2.68 8.52
C PHE A 120 5.22 -2.36 9.83
N ALA A 121 3.90 -2.50 9.83
CA ALA A 121 3.08 -2.48 11.03
C ALA A 121 3.61 -3.49 12.07
N LYS A 122 3.74 -3.06 13.33
CA LYS A 122 4.27 -3.88 14.44
C LYS A 122 5.64 -4.49 14.15
N ASN A 123 6.41 -3.88 13.26
CA ASN A 123 7.70 -4.40 12.79
C ASN A 123 7.63 -5.87 12.32
N SER A 124 6.51 -6.28 11.71
CA SER A 124 6.23 -7.66 11.32
C SER A 124 5.65 -7.74 9.91
N PHE A 125 6.15 -8.67 9.10
CA PHE A 125 5.58 -8.96 7.80
C PHE A 125 4.62 -10.15 7.89
N GLY A 126 3.46 -10.06 7.22
CA GLY A 126 2.45 -11.11 7.18
C GLY A 126 1.11 -10.57 6.70
N THR A 127 0.01 -11.25 7.03
CA THR A 127 -1.33 -10.82 6.64
C THR A 127 -2.17 -10.38 7.84
N ASN A 128 -3.09 -9.44 7.61
CA ASN A 128 -3.97 -8.80 8.59
C ASN A 128 -3.25 -8.03 9.71
N ILE A 129 -1.94 -7.82 9.60
CA ILE A 129 -1.16 -7.04 10.57
C ILE A 129 -1.31 -5.56 10.19
N ILE A 130 -1.87 -4.77 11.09
CA ILE A 130 -2.10 -3.33 10.88
C ILE A 130 -1.69 -2.51 12.09
N GLU A 131 -1.26 -1.28 11.84
CA GLU A 131 -0.95 -0.26 12.84
C GLU A 131 -1.23 1.12 12.25
N TYR A 132 -1.46 2.14 13.09
CA TYR A 132 -1.66 3.49 12.59
C TYR A 132 -0.36 4.05 11.97
N PRO A 133 -0.42 4.68 10.79
CA PRO A 133 0.76 5.27 10.15
C PRO A 133 1.56 6.21 11.03
N THR A 134 0.91 7.02 11.90
CA THR A 134 1.62 7.86 12.87
C THR A 134 2.41 7.03 13.88
N ALA A 135 1.86 5.91 14.36
CA ALA A 135 2.56 5.03 15.31
C ALA A 135 3.73 4.31 14.65
N ILE A 136 3.55 3.79 13.40
CA ILE A 136 4.67 3.19 12.66
C ILE A 136 5.76 4.26 12.44
N ALA A 137 5.37 5.48 12.01
CA ALA A 137 6.29 6.60 11.78
C ALA A 137 7.08 6.99 13.04
N GLU A 138 6.40 7.04 14.20
CA GLU A 138 7.04 7.31 15.49
C GLU A 138 8.07 6.22 15.84
N ASN A 139 7.70 4.95 15.69
CA ASN A 139 8.55 3.80 16.00
C ASN A 139 9.85 3.77 15.19
N VAL A 140 9.86 4.31 13.97
CA VAL A 140 11.06 4.35 13.10
C VAL A 140 11.72 5.72 13.04
N GLY A 141 11.19 6.72 13.74
CA GLY A 141 11.71 8.09 13.71
C GLY A 141 11.51 8.79 12.36
N ALA A 142 10.43 8.50 11.67
CA ALA A 142 10.12 9.10 10.40
C ALA A 142 9.82 10.60 10.53
N LEU A 143 10.40 11.40 9.65
CA LEU A 143 10.02 12.78 9.45
C LEU A 143 8.80 12.90 8.52
N PHE A 144 8.83 12.13 7.43
CA PHE A 144 7.77 12.06 6.43
C PHE A 144 7.36 10.62 6.21
N ALA A 145 6.06 10.37 6.06
CA ALA A 145 5.55 9.07 5.65
C ALA A 145 4.22 9.18 4.91
N ILE A 146 3.96 8.17 4.06
CA ILE A 146 2.64 7.87 3.49
C ILE A 146 2.30 6.41 3.75
N ASN A 147 1.01 6.05 3.68
CA ASN A 147 0.63 4.64 3.65
C ASN A 147 1.28 3.92 2.47
N GLY A 148 1.64 2.68 2.68
CA GLY A 148 2.17 1.81 1.64
C GLY A 148 1.08 1.15 0.78
N ASP A 149 1.35 -0.05 0.31
CA ASP A 149 0.42 -0.81 -0.51
C ASP A 149 -0.50 -1.74 0.34
N TYR A 150 -1.27 -2.59 -0.32
CA TYR A 150 -2.30 -3.44 0.29
C TYR A 150 -1.82 -4.89 0.50
N TYR A 151 -0.49 -5.13 0.55
CA TYR A 151 0.09 -6.46 0.59
C TYR A 151 -0.39 -7.30 1.79
N GLY A 152 -0.70 -6.68 2.92
CA GLY A 152 -1.13 -7.35 4.14
C GLY A 152 -2.54 -7.96 4.06
N PHE A 153 -3.29 -7.68 3.00
CA PHE A 153 -4.62 -8.24 2.76
C PHE A 153 -4.69 -9.09 1.48
N ARG A 154 -3.51 -9.42 0.92
CA ARG A 154 -3.34 -10.25 -0.27
C ARG A 154 -2.28 -11.31 -0.04
N ASP A 155 -2.41 -12.43 -0.74
CA ASP A 155 -1.40 -13.51 -0.73
C ASP A 155 -0.43 -13.38 -1.92
N THR A 156 -0.66 -12.41 -2.80
CA THR A 156 0.07 -12.19 -4.05
C THR A 156 0.82 -10.85 -4.05
N GLY A 157 1.72 -10.69 -5.00
CA GLY A 157 2.57 -9.53 -5.22
C GLY A 157 4.04 -9.84 -4.99
N ILE A 158 4.92 -9.17 -5.72
CA ILE A 158 6.36 -9.19 -5.46
C ILE A 158 6.65 -8.07 -4.45
N ILE A 159 6.99 -8.44 -3.22
CA ILE A 159 7.21 -7.50 -2.11
C ILE A 159 8.69 -7.46 -1.76
N ILE A 160 9.37 -6.42 -2.22
CA ILE A 160 10.74 -6.07 -1.87
C ILE A 160 10.67 -4.79 -1.04
N ARG A 161 11.30 -4.80 0.14
CA ARG A 161 11.39 -3.65 1.03
C ARG A 161 12.83 -3.44 1.44
N ASP A 162 13.34 -2.23 1.22
CA ASP A 162 14.73 -1.86 1.51
C ASP A 162 15.75 -2.85 0.88
N GLY A 163 15.45 -3.36 -0.33
CA GLY A 163 16.29 -4.30 -1.06
C GLY A 163 16.19 -5.76 -0.61
N VAL A 164 15.26 -6.10 0.29
CA VAL A 164 15.02 -7.46 0.79
C VAL A 164 13.68 -7.98 0.29
N ALA A 165 13.65 -9.21 -0.21
CA ALA A 165 12.42 -9.87 -0.65
C ALA A 165 11.68 -10.50 0.55
N PHE A 166 10.41 -10.13 0.69
CA PHE A 166 9.49 -10.68 1.70
C PHE A 166 8.43 -11.60 1.07
N ARG A 167 8.09 -11.38 -0.20
CA ARG A 167 7.15 -12.22 -0.96
C ARG A 167 7.53 -12.22 -2.44
N ASP A 168 7.37 -13.36 -3.10
CA ASP A 168 7.62 -13.53 -4.54
C ASP A 168 6.47 -14.32 -5.18
N GLU A 169 5.27 -13.71 -5.19
CA GLU A 169 4.04 -14.29 -5.71
C GLU A 169 3.43 -13.35 -6.77
N PRO A 170 4.02 -13.34 -7.99
CA PRO A 170 3.68 -12.38 -9.03
C PRO A 170 2.23 -12.50 -9.49
N ALA A 171 1.52 -11.39 -9.64
CA ALA A 171 0.10 -11.41 -9.99
C ALA A 171 -0.38 -10.26 -10.88
N ARG A 172 0.29 -9.10 -10.87
CA ARG A 172 -0.25 -7.87 -11.48
C ARG A 172 0.84 -6.93 -11.98
N GLN A 173 0.45 -5.74 -12.39
CA GLN A 173 1.39 -4.67 -12.67
C GLN A 173 1.96 -4.14 -11.35
N GLY A 174 3.28 -4.18 -11.22
CA GLY A 174 4.03 -3.65 -10.09
C GLY A 174 4.78 -2.37 -10.44
N LEU A 175 5.28 -1.70 -9.42
CA LEU A 175 6.23 -0.60 -9.51
C LEU A 175 7.51 -0.98 -8.77
N ALA A 176 8.66 -0.74 -9.36
CA ALA A 176 9.96 -0.81 -8.71
C ALA A 176 10.55 0.59 -8.56
N ILE A 177 10.99 0.93 -7.35
CA ILE A 177 11.88 2.07 -7.09
C ILE A 177 13.28 1.50 -7.07
N MET A 178 14.12 1.96 -8.01
CA MET A 178 15.46 1.44 -8.23
C MET A 178 16.49 2.19 -7.40
N ARG A 179 17.62 1.55 -7.05
CA ARG A 179 18.72 2.16 -6.28
C ARG A 179 19.38 3.37 -6.96
N ASP A 180 19.20 3.52 -8.25
CA ASP A 180 19.66 4.71 -9.01
C ASP A 180 18.69 5.89 -8.92
N GLY A 181 17.60 5.76 -8.13
CA GLY A 181 16.58 6.78 -7.95
C GLY A 181 15.52 6.82 -9.03
N THR A 182 15.52 5.86 -9.96
CA THR A 182 14.48 5.76 -10.99
C THR A 182 13.28 4.94 -10.50
N MET A 183 12.13 5.12 -11.16
CA MET A 183 10.94 4.30 -10.99
C MET A 183 10.61 3.60 -12.31
N VAL A 184 10.28 2.31 -12.23
CA VAL A 184 9.94 1.47 -13.38
C VAL A 184 8.66 0.69 -13.08
N SER A 185 7.66 0.86 -13.94
CA SER A 185 6.49 -0.01 -13.96
C SER A 185 6.82 -1.32 -14.68
N TYR A 186 6.37 -2.45 -14.17
CA TYR A 186 6.68 -3.76 -14.73
C TYR A 186 5.50 -4.73 -14.56
N ASP A 187 5.46 -5.78 -15.39
CA ASP A 187 4.56 -6.91 -15.22
C ASP A 187 5.22 -7.94 -14.28
N GLU A 188 4.65 -8.14 -13.11
CA GLU A 188 5.14 -9.09 -12.13
C GLU A 188 5.25 -10.50 -12.71
N THR A 189 4.32 -10.88 -13.60
CA THR A 189 4.27 -12.23 -14.17
C THR A 189 5.42 -12.55 -15.12
N GLY A 190 6.13 -11.52 -15.57
CA GLY A 190 7.33 -11.64 -16.42
C GLY A 190 8.66 -11.66 -15.66
N THR A 191 8.65 -11.62 -14.31
CA THR A 191 9.86 -11.50 -13.49
C THR A 191 9.71 -12.20 -12.13
N ASN A 192 10.66 -12.00 -11.23
CA ASN A 192 10.65 -12.47 -9.85
C ASN A 192 11.47 -11.53 -8.95
N ALA A 193 11.35 -11.69 -7.63
CA ALA A 193 12.04 -10.87 -6.66
C ALA A 193 13.57 -10.91 -6.80
N ALA A 194 14.15 -12.09 -7.04
CA ALA A 194 15.60 -12.24 -7.17
C ALA A 194 16.16 -11.45 -8.38
N LYS A 195 15.45 -11.49 -9.53
CA LYS A 195 15.83 -10.72 -10.70
C LYS A 195 15.71 -9.23 -10.44
N LEU A 196 14.60 -8.76 -9.87
CA LEU A 196 14.40 -7.35 -9.55
C LEU A 196 15.49 -6.80 -8.62
N ILE A 197 15.86 -7.56 -7.58
CA ILE A 197 16.96 -7.19 -6.67
C ILE A 197 18.29 -7.12 -7.43
N SER A 198 18.58 -8.11 -8.30
CA SER A 198 19.81 -8.10 -9.11
C SER A 198 19.87 -6.94 -10.09
N ASP A 199 18.71 -6.47 -10.57
CA ASP A 199 18.58 -5.30 -11.45
C ASP A 199 18.64 -3.97 -10.66
N GLY A 200 18.68 -4.03 -9.32
CA GLY A 200 18.84 -2.87 -8.45
C GLY A 200 17.56 -2.37 -7.78
N ALA A 201 16.48 -3.17 -7.72
CA ALA A 201 15.27 -2.76 -7.01
C ALA A 201 15.55 -2.54 -5.53
N TRP A 202 15.10 -1.37 -5.03
CA TRP A 202 15.15 -0.98 -3.64
C TRP A 202 13.80 -1.24 -2.95
N GLN A 203 12.72 -0.79 -3.57
CA GLN A 203 11.33 -1.03 -3.14
C GLN A 203 10.54 -1.58 -4.31
N THR A 204 9.57 -2.44 -4.05
CA THR A 204 8.51 -2.77 -5.02
C THR A 204 7.15 -2.50 -4.40
N LEU A 205 6.19 -2.08 -5.21
CA LEU A 205 4.82 -1.83 -4.80
C LEU A 205 3.91 -2.63 -5.73
N SER A 206 2.95 -3.34 -5.16
CA SER A 206 2.06 -4.27 -5.86
C SER A 206 0.59 -3.96 -5.60
N PHE A 207 0.20 -2.69 -5.70
CA PHE A 207 -1.20 -2.25 -5.63
C PHE A 207 -1.74 -1.96 -7.03
N GLY A 208 -1.29 -0.86 -7.62
CA GLY A 208 -1.62 -0.44 -8.98
C GLY A 208 -2.92 0.35 -9.13
N PRO A 209 -3.20 0.74 -10.35
CA PRO A 209 -2.36 0.60 -11.54
C PRO A 209 -1.24 1.64 -11.61
N THR A 210 -0.35 1.48 -12.60
CA THR A 210 0.44 2.61 -13.10
C THR A 210 -0.52 3.69 -13.59
N LEU A 211 -0.23 4.93 -13.24
CA LEU A 211 -1.05 6.10 -13.59
C LEU A 211 -0.49 6.83 -14.81
N VAL A 212 0.84 6.97 -14.83
CA VAL A 212 1.60 7.71 -15.83
C VAL A 212 2.81 6.87 -16.23
N ASP A 213 3.07 6.78 -17.52
CA ASP A 213 4.29 6.22 -18.08
C ASP A 213 4.81 7.13 -19.20
N GLY A 214 6.13 7.37 -19.23
CA GLY A 214 6.74 8.31 -20.17
C GLY A 214 6.20 9.74 -20.12
N GLY A 215 5.59 10.16 -18.98
CA GLY A 215 4.95 11.47 -18.82
C GLY A 215 3.54 11.56 -19.42
N THR A 216 2.92 10.43 -19.75
CA THR A 216 1.59 10.35 -20.35
C THR A 216 0.68 9.47 -19.51
N VAL A 217 -0.59 9.85 -19.36
CA VAL A 217 -1.61 9.02 -18.69
C VAL A 217 -1.76 7.69 -19.44
N ILE A 218 -1.81 6.60 -18.70
CA ILE A 218 -2.01 5.25 -19.25
C ILE A 218 -3.35 5.14 -19.95
N GLU A 219 -3.36 4.55 -21.13
CA GLU A 219 -4.58 4.27 -21.88
C GLU A 219 -5.50 3.29 -21.12
N GLY A 220 -6.81 3.52 -21.16
CA GLY A 220 -7.81 2.66 -20.52
C GLY A 220 -7.87 2.72 -19.00
N ILE A 221 -7.21 3.71 -18.37
CA ILE A 221 -7.15 3.86 -16.92
C ILE A 221 -8.53 4.04 -16.27
N ASP A 222 -9.50 4.55 -16.99
CA ASP A 222 -10.88 4.79 -16.56
C ASP A 222 -11.74 3.51 -16.50
N THR A 223 -11.26 2.41 -17.07
CA THR A 223 -11.96 1.12 -17.09
C THR A 223 -11.20 -0.01 -16.40
N LEU A 224 -9.96 0.27 -16.00
CA LEU A 224 -9.09 -0.72 -15.38
C LEU A 224 -9.55 -1.06 -13.96
N GLU A 225 -9.62 -2.35 -13.63
CA GLU A 225 -9.91 -2.88 -12.30
C GLU A 225 -8.74 -3.72 -11.80
N ILE A 226 -8.46 -3.68 -10.48
CA ILE A 226 -7.33 -4.38 -9.89
C ILE A 226 -7.79 -5.61 -9.12
N ASP A 227 -8.75 -5.45 -8.22
CA ASP A 227 -9.27 -6.50 -7.37
C ASP A 227 -10.80 -6.56 -7.47
N THR A 228 -11.29 -7.60 -8.11
CA THR A 228 -12.72 -7.89 -8.20
C THR A 228 -13.19 -8.90 -7.15
N ASN A 229 -12.36 -9.20 -6.15
CA ASN A 229 -12.69 -10.13 -5.08
C ASN A 229 -13.83 -9.61 -4.21
N PHE A 230 -14.62 -10.54 -3.66
CA PHE A 230 -15.73 -10.21 -2.78
C PHE A 230 -15.28 -9.36 -1.58
N GLY A 231 -15.92 -8.22 -1.37
CA GLY A 231 -15.62 -7.28 -0.29
C GLY A 231 -14.68 -6.13 -0.69
N ASN A 232 -14.00 -6.20 -1.84
CA ASN A 232 -13.21 -5.11 -2.37
C ASN A 232 -14.10 -4.12 -3.14
N HIS A 233 -13.79 -2.83 -3.00
CA HIS A 233 -14.43 -1.78 -3.78
C HIS A 233 -13.66 -1.59 -5.08
N SER A 234 -14.41 -1.36 -6.18
CA SER A 234 -13.81 -0.90 -7.43
C SER A 234 -12.91 0.31 -7.19
N ILE A 235 -11.76 0.34 -7.87
CA ILE A 235 -10.87 1.50 -7.89
C ILE A 235 -11.42 2.65 -8.73
N GLN A 236 -12.47 2.41 -9.50
CA GLN A 236 -13.12 3.43 -10.32
C GLN A 236 -14.00 4.36 -9.49
N GLY A 237 -14.43 5.45 -10.11
CA GLY A 237 -15.21 6.49 -9.49
C GLY A 237 -14.37 7.44 -8.63
N THR A 238 -15.09 8.36 -7.97
CA THR A 238 -14.48 9.40 -7.13
C THR A 238 -14.18 8.86 -5.75
N GLN A 239 -12.90 8.73 -5.39
CA GLN A 239 -12.44 8.09 -4.17
C GLN A 239 -11.29 8.88 -3.53
N PRO A 240 -11.03 8.72 -2.20
CA PRO A 240 -9.75 9.08 -1.61
C PRO A 240 -8.63 8.25 -2.26
N ARG A 241 -7.47 8.86 -2.54
CA ARG A 241 -6.36 8.18 -3.23
C ARG A 241 -5.02 8.55 -2.64
N THR A 242 -4.12 7.58 -2.68
CA THR A 242 -2.69 7.75 -2.42
C THR A 242 -1.91 7.32 -3.65
N GLY A 243 -0.88 8.06 -3.98
CA GLY A 243 0.02 7.69 -5.08
C GLY A 243 1.37 8.38 -4.96
N LEU A 244 2.29 7.88 -5.76
CA LEU A 244 3.62 8.48 -5.89
C LEU A 244 4.00 8.58 -7.37
N GLY A 245 4.82 9.58 -7.68
CA GLY A 245 5.36 9.80 -9.01
C GLY A 245 6.83 10.18 -8.95
N MET A 246 7.54 9.93 -10.04
CA MET A 246 8.93 10.34 -10.24
C MET A 246 8.98 11.42 -11.32
N ILE A 247 9.53 12.58 -10.99
CA ILE A 247 9.83 13.67 -11.92
C ILE A 247 11.17 13.42 -12.61
N ALA A 248 12.17 13.06 -11.83
CA ALA A 248 13.51 12.69 -12.27
C ALA A 248 14.11 11.70 -11.25
N ALA A 249 15.26 11.12 -11.55
CA ALA A 249 15.95 10.26 -10.59
C ALA A 249 16.14 11.00 -9.25
N ASN A 250 15.78 10.35 -8.15
CA ASN A 250 15.79 10.89 -6.79
C ASN A 250 14.88 12.12 -6.54
N HIS A 251 13.99 12.45 -7.49
CA HIS A 251 13.00 13.51 -7.34
C HIS A 251 11.60 12.94 -7.48
N PHE A 252 10.87 12.88 -6.37
CA PHE A 252 9.57 12.23 -6.27
C PHE A 252 8.48 13.22 -5.85
N VAL A 253 7.25 12.91 -6.21
CA VAL A 253 6.05 13.54 -5.68
C VAL A 253 5.16 12.48 -5.05
N PHE A 254 4.71 12.72 -3.84
CA PHE A 254 3.73 11.90 -3.13
C PHE A 254 2.45 12.69 -3.01
N VAL A 255 1.33 12.07 -3.36
CA VAL A 255 0.04 12.75 -3.37
C VAL A 255 -0.98 11.94 -2.59
N VAL A 256 -1.64 12.60 -1.64
CA VAL A 256 -2.83 12.07 -0.97
C VAL A 256 -4.02 12.99 -1.27
N VAL A 257 -5.12 12.40 -1.69
CA VAL A 257 -6.38 13.10 -1.96
C VAL A 257 -7.41 12.61 -0.97
N ASP A 258 -7.90 13.49 -0.12
CA ASP A 258 -9.01 13.16 0.79
C ASP A 258 -10.31 12.93 0.02
N GLY A 259 -11.26 12.21 0.62
CA GLY A 259 -12.52 11.97 -0.07
C GLY A 259 -13.60 11.36 0.83
N ARG A 260 -14.73 11.02 0.21
CA ARG A 260 -15.93 10.48 0.89
C ARG A 260 -16.45 11.40 2.00
N SER A 261 -16.21 12.72 1.88
CA SER A 261 -16.63 13.74 2.85
C SER A 261 -17.29 14.91 2.14
N ALA A 262 -18.61 14.86 2.03
CA ALA A 262 -19.40 15.88 1.35
C ALA A 262 -19.12 17.28 1.92
N GLY A 263 -18.90 18.25 1.04
CA GLY A 263 -18.62 19.65 1.41
C GLY A 263 -17.15 19.93 1.77
N TYR A 264 -16.35 18.89 2.05
CA TYR A 264 -14.89 19.01 2.28
C TYR A 264 -14.09 18.46 1.09
N SER A 265 -14.20 17.17 0.84
CA SER A 265 -13.59 16.51 -0.30
C SER A 265 -14.37 15.26 -0.67
N ASN A 266 -14.78 15.15 -1.92
CA ASN A 266 -15.42 13.94 -2.43
C ASN A 266 -14.41 12.89 -2.90
N GLY A 267 -13.16 13.32 -3.14
CA GLY A 267 -12.11 12.51 -3.74
C GLY A 267 -11.85 12.87 -5.19
N ILE A 268 -11.17 11.99 -5.90
CA ILE A 268 -10.73 12.16 -7.29
C ILE A 268 -10.95 10.89 -8.09
N THR A 269 -11.28 11.01 -9.38
CA THR A 269 -11.34 9.87 -10.31
C THR A 269 -9.94 9.35 -10.61
N MET A 270 -9.80 8.14 -11.16
CA MET A 270 -8.50 7.59 -11.53
C MET A 270 -7.84 8.43 -12.65
N THR A 271 -8.64 8.84 -13.65
CA THR A 271 -8.17 9.68 -14.76
C THR A 271 -7.68 11.05 -14.28
N ASP A 272 -8.47 11.74 -13.43
CA ASP A 272 -8.05 13.03 -12.88
C ASP A 272 -6.81 12.89 -11.97
N PHE A 273 -6.70 11.77 -11.26
CA PHE A 273 -5.54 11.50 -10.39
C PHE A 273 -4.27 11.28 -11.21
N ALA A 274 -4.37 10.53 -12.31
CA ALA A 274 -3.27 10.37 -13.25
C ALA A 274 -2.87 11.71 -13.91
N GLN A 275 -3.85 12.50 -14.34
CA GLN A 275 -3.61 13.82 -14.91
C GLN A 275 -2.92 14.75 -13.90
N LEU A 276 -3.31 14.71 -12.62
CA LEU A 276 -2.63 15.48 -11.57
C LEU A 276 -1.13 15.18 -11.50
N PHE A 277 -0.71 13.90 -11.66
CA PHE A 277 0.71 13.55 -11.72
C PHE A 277 1.40 14.06 -12.97
N VAL A 278 0.73 14.07 -14.12
CA VAL A 278 1.26 14.69 -15.35
C VAL A 278 1.47 16.19 -15.14
N ASP A 279 0.48 16.87 -14.55
CA ASP A 279 0.54 18.31 -14.27
C ASP A 279 1.66 18.67 -13.26
N LEU A 280 2.00 17.74 -12.36
CA LEU A 280 3.14 17.85 -11.44
C LEU A 280 4.49 17.52 -12.12
N GLY A 281 4.50 17.10 -13.39
CA GLY A 281 5.70 16.79 -14.16
C GLY A 281 6.23 15.36 -13.96
N ALA A 282 5.42 14.46 -13.39
CA ALA A 282 5.82 13.07 -13.22
C ALA A 282 5.99 12.36 -14.56
N ARG A 283 7.08 11.64 -14.71
CA ARG A 283 7.36 10.77 -15.87
C ARG A 283 6.82 9.36 -15.67
N VAL A 284 6.81 8.89 -14.44
CA VAL A 284 6.18 7.63 -14.01
C VAL A 284 5.38 7.94 -12.76
N ALA A 285 4.16 7.42 -12.65
CA ALA A 285 3.35 7.52 -11.44
C ALA A 285 2.55 6.25 -11.21
N TYR A 286 2.27 5.95 -9.94
CA TYR A 286 1.66 4.71 -9.51
C TYR A 286 0.66 4.95 -8.38
N ASN A 287 -0.48 4.26 -8.44
CA ASN A 287 -1.53 4.32 -7.44
C ASN A 287 -1.28 3.32 -6.31
N LEU A 288 -1.51 3.75 -5.09
CA LEU A 288 -1.41 2.94 -3.86
C LEU A 288 -2.79 2.71 -3.23
N ASP A 289 -2.81 2.00 -2.10
CA ASP A 289 -4.04 1.82 -1.33
C ASP A 289 -4.63 3.18 -0.94
N GLY A 290 -5.90 3.31 -1.20
CA GLY A 290 -6.66 4.54 -1.04
C GLY A 290 -7.75 4.41 0.03
N GLY A 291 -8.84 5.14 -0.17
CA GLY A 291 -9.99 5.10 0.75
C GLY A 291 -9.63 5.58 2.14
N GLY A 292 -9.93 4.78 3.16
CA GLY A 292 -9.60 5.11 4.55
C GLY A 292 -8.11 5.01 4.88
N SER A 293 -7.32 4.34 4.03
CA SER A 293 -5.88 4.20 4.19
C SER A 293 -5.09 5.40 3.68
N THR A 294 -5.74 6.33 2.96
CA THR A 294 -5.11 7.55 2.42
C THR A 294 -4.62 8.44 3.55
N GLN A 295 -3.32 8.39 3.84
CA GLN A 295 -2.72 9.11 4.98
C GLN A 295 -1.30 9.56 4.65
N MET A 296 -1.00 10.80 5.06
CA MET A 296 0.33 11.41 5.00
C MET A 296 0.71 11.92 6.39
N VAL A 297 1.91 11.62 6.83
CA VAL A 297 2.45 12.03 8.13
C VAL A 297 3.66 12.93 7.89
N PHE A 298 3.76 14.01 8.65
CA PHE A 298 4.93 14.88 8.67
C PHE A 298 5.23 15.34 10.09
N ASN A 299 6.48 15.19 10.50
CA ASN A 299 6.96 15.58 11.81
C ASN A 299 6.06 15.09 12.96
N GLY A 300 5.69 13.79 12.89
CA GLY A 300 4.87 13.12 13.90
C GLY A 300 3.38 13.44 13.86
N SER A 301 2.91 14.21 12.87
CA SER A 301 1.50 14.60 12.79
C SER A 301 0.88 14.19 11.47
N LEU A 302 -0.40 13.81 11.50
CA LEU A 302 -1.21 13.55 10.32
C LEU A 302 -1.41 14.86 9.55
N VAL A 303 -1.07 14.85 8.25
CA VAL A 303 -1.14 16.05 7.39
C VAL A 303 -2.52 16.25 6.79
N ASN A 304 -3.12 15.17 6.29
CA ASN A 304 -4.43 15.21 5.65
C ASN A 304 -5.57 14.88 6.64
N ASN A 305 -6.81 14.92 6.19
CA ASN A 305 -8.01 14.66 7.00
C ASN A 305 -8.77 13.43 6.46
N PRO A 306 -8.33 12.21 6.77
CA PRO A 306 -8.90 10.99 6.21
C PRO A 306 -10.41 10.92 6.40
N LEU A 307 -11.13 10.73 5.29
CA LEU A 307 -12.60 10.66 5.24
C LEU A 307 -13.31 11.89 5.87
N GLY A 308 -12.61 13.02 6.03
CA GLY A 308 -13.15 14.21 6.71
C GLY A 308 -13.39 14.02 8.20
N LYS A 309 -12.83 12.97 8.82
CA LYS A 309 -13.05 12.61 10.23
C LYS A 309 -11.83 12.86 11.10
N ASN A 310 -10.72 13.26 10.52
CA ASN A 310 -9.40 13.41 11.17
C ASN A 310 -9.07 12.19 12.03
N LYS A 311 -9.31 10.99 11.47
CA LYS A 311 -9.12 9.72 12.16
C LYS A 311 -8.33 8.77 11.27
N GLU A 312 -7.26 8.24 11.80
CA GLU A 312 -6.43 7.25 11.13
C GLU A 312 -7.14 5.91 10.98
N ARG A 313 -6.71 5.19 9.96
CA ARG A 313 -6.97 3.78 9.75
C ARG A 313 -5.64 3.03 9.77
N GLY A 314 -5.60 1.85 10.39
CA GLY A 314 -4.42 1.00 10.37
C GLY A 314 -4.09 0.57 8.95
N THR A 315 -2.79 0.57 8.62
CA THR A 315 -2.20 0.10 7.37
C THR A 315 -1.16 -0.97 7.64
N SER A 316 -0.80 -1.75 6.64
CA SER A 316 0.17 -2.85 6.80
C SER A 316 1.61 -2.36 6.79
N ASP A 317 1.88 -1.25 6.12
CA ASP A 317 3.20 -0.60 6.07
C ASP A 317 3.08 0.88 5.72
N ILE A 318 4.22 1.56 5.79
CA ILE A 318 4.42 2.93 5.31
C ILE A 318 5.66 3.00 4.45
N LEU A 319 5.67 3.92 3.48
CA LEU A 319 6.89 4.47 2.90
C LEU A 319 7.28 5.70 3.71
N TRP A 320 8.57 5.82 4.10
CA TRP A 320 9.00 6.87 4.99
C TRP A 320 10.41 7.40 4.72
N ILE A 321 10.67 8.61 5.20
CA ILE A 321 11.97 9.30 5.16
C ILE A 321 12.26 9.83 6.55
N GLY A 322 13.47 9.58 7.07
CA GLY A 322 13.96 10.11 8.33
C GLY A 322 14.48 11.55 8.22
N LYS A 323 14.87 12.11 9.38
CA LYS A 323 15.60 13.39 9.47
C LYS A 323 17.01 13.26 8.96
#